data_2154b4cc87e7cb08c6d716a8bac372af
#
_entry.id   2154b4cc87e7cb08c6d716a8bac372af
#
_cell.length_a   1.000
_cell.length_b   1.000
_cell.length_c   1.000
_cell.angle_alpha   90.00
_cell.angle_beta   90.00
_cell.angle_gamma   90.00
#
_symmetry.space_group_name_H-M   'P 1'
#
loop_
_entity.id
_entity.type
_entity.pdbx_description
1 polymer ?
#
loop_
_entity_poly.entity_id
_entity_poly.type
_entity_poly.pdbx_seq_one_letter_code
_entity_poly.pdbx_strand_id
1 'polypeptide(L)'
;AASDVYKRQVHELTAESTPIEREFYEFYRTPRGEFTPDGATPRTTTHPTLTSNVKFMNFYPFADIETISPRPLLFIAGENAHSREFSENAYRLAAEPKELYLVPDAGHVDLYDRTGLIPFGKLETFFRAALK
;
A
#
# COMPACT_ATOMS: atom_id res chain seq x y z
N ALA A 1 13.27 20.94 -3.92
CA ALA A 1 13.28 20.51 -2.52
C ALA A 1 12.22 19.44 -2.20
N ALA A 2 11.03 19.47 -2.79
CA ALA A 2 10.01 18.43 -2.56
C ALA A 2 10.34 17.08 -3.25
N SER A 3 11.27 17.06 -4.20
CA SER A 3 11.63 15.86 -4.95
C SER A 3 12.55 14.89 -4.21
N ASP A 4 13.16 15.31 -3.11
CA ASP A 4 14.13 14.50 -2.38
C ASP A 4 13.50 13.59 -1.30
N VAL A 5 12.27 13.90 -0.88
CA VAL A 5 11.59 13.15 0.19
C VAL A 5 11.23 11.73 -0.26
N TYR A 6 10.94 11.52 -1.54
CA TYR A 6 10.60 10.19 -2.10
C TYR A 6 11.81 9.41 -2.63
N LYS A 7 13.02 10.01 -2.64
CA LYS A 7 14.22 9.41 -3.24
C LYS A 7 15.10 8.64 -2.28
N ARG A 8 14.84 8.72 -0.97
CA ARG A 8 15.66 8.04 0.03
C ARG A 8 14.80 7.03 0.78
N GLN A 9 14.84 5.79 0.36
CA GLN A 9 14.62 4.75 1.34
C GLN A 9 15.74 4.85 2.36
N VAL A 10 15.34 5.05 3.61
CA VAL A 10 16.27 5.24 4.72
C VAL A 10 17.03 3.93 4.93
N HIS A 11 18.36 3.99 4.87
CA HIS A 11 19.24 2.86 5.19
C HIS A 11 19.52 2.76 6.69
N GLU A 12 19.34 3.85 7.41
CA GLU A 12 19.58 3.95 8.85
C GLU A 12 18.52 4.87 9.47
N LEU A 13 17.99 4.50 10.61
CA LEU A 13 17.07 5.35 11.36
C LEU A 13 17.84 6.35 12.21
N THR A 14 17.35 7.58 12.23
CA THR A 14 17.87 8.66 13.09
C THR A 14 16.77 9.13 14.06
N ALA A 15 17.12 10.05 14.95
CA ALA A 15 16.13 10.65 15.86
C ALA A 15 15.05 11.45 15.06
N GLU A 16 15.44 12.02 13.93
CA GLU A 16 14.57 12.82 13.04
C GLU A 16 13.75 11.97 12.05
N SER A 17 13.97 10.65 11.99
CA SER A 17 13.21 9.77 11.09
C SER A 17 11.71 9.87 11.36
N THR A 18 10.95 10.13 10.31
CA THR A 18 9.49 10.21 10.36
C THR A 18 8.85 8.85 10.67
N PRO A 19 7.59 8.81 11.15
CA PRO A 19 6.87 7.54 11.35
C PRO A 19 6.82 6.68 10.08
N ILE A 20 6.64 7.29 8.90
CA ILE A 20 6.61 6.58 7.61
C ILE A 20 7.97 5.95 7.31
N GLU A 21 9.08 6.70 7.49
CA GLU A 21 10.43 6.18 7.29
C GLU A 21 10.72 5.00 8.21
N ARG A 22 10.27 5.07 9.47
CA ARG A 22 10.42 3.98 10.45
C ARG A 22 9.64 2.75 10.03
N GLU A 23 8.38 2.90 9.63
CA GLU A 23 7.52 1.82 9.16
C GLU A 23 8.11 1.11 7.94
N PHE A 24 8.57 1.87 6.95
CA PHE A 24 9.20 1.31 5.75
C PHE A 24 10.55 0.65 6.03
N TYR A 25 11.37 1.25 6.90
CA TYR A 25 12.64 0.64 7.32
C TYR A 25 12.39 -0.71 8.01
N GLU A 26 11.45 -0.74 8.96
CA GLU A 26 11.12 -1.94 9.73
C GLU A 26 10.70 -3.11 8.82
N PHE A 27 10.04 -2.82 7.70
CA PHE A 27 9.68 -3.85 6.72
C PHE A 27 10.81 -4.14 5.74
N TYR A 28 11.25 -3.15 4.97
CA TYR A 28 12.13 -3.36 3.82
C TYR A 28 13.62 -3.47 4.16
N ARG A 29 14.03 -3.18 5.38
CA ARG A 29 15.44 -3.19 5.83
C ARG A 29 15.72 -4.11 6.99
N THR A 30 14.81 -5.02 7.28
CA THR A 30 14.95 -6.06 8.29
C THR A 30 14.55 -7.42 7.70
N PRO A 31 14.87 -8.54 8.38
CA PRO A 31 14.47 -9.87 7.93
C PRO A 31 12.96 -10.05 7.73
N ARG A 32 12.15 -9.09 8.16
CA ARG A 32 10.69 -9.10 7.98
C ARG A 32 10.28 -9.12 6.51
N GLY A 33 10.93 -8.31 5.67
CA GLY A 33 10.59 -8.20 4.24
C GLY A 33 11.76 -7.78 3.36
N GLU A 34 13.00 -7.80 3.89
CA GLU A 34 14.19 -7.48 3.10
C GLU A 34 14.40 -8.56 2.01
N PHE A 35 14.50 -8.07 0.79
CA PHE A 35 14.82 -8.90 -0.36
C PHE A 35 15.71 -8.15 -1.34
N THR A 36 16.81 -8.79 -1.72
CA THR A 36 17.72 -8.30 -2.76
C THR A 36 17.77 -9.32 -3.89
N PRO A 37 17.21 -9.03 -5.06
CA PRO A 37 17.24 -9.95 -6.20
C PRO A 37 18.67 -10.12 -6.74
N ASP A 38 18.90 -11.21 -7.44
CA ASP A 38 20.18 -11.51 -8.10
C ASP A 38 20.58 -10.36 -9.03
N GLY A 39 21.83 -9.94 -8.94
CA GLY A 39 22.38 -8.83 -9.72
C GLY A 39 22.06 -7.43 -9.19
N ALA A 40 21.29 -7.32 -8.11
CA ALA A 40 21.07 -6.08 -7.39
C ALA A 40 21.92 -5.99 -6.12
N THR A 41 21.86 -4.84 -5.46
CA THR A 41 22.45 -4.63 -4.14
C THR A 41 21.41 -4.01 -3.20
N PRO A 42 21.55 -4.11 -1.87
CA PRO A 42 20.64 -3.44 -0.94
C PRO A 42 20.54 -1.92 -1.19
N ARG A 43 21.58 -1.32 -1.79
CA ARG A 43 21.57 0.11 -2.13
C ARG A 43 20.79 0.47 -3.38
N THR A 44 20.55 -0.50 -4.27
CA THR A 44 19.80 -0.30 -5.53
C THR A 44 18.40 -0.87 -5.47
N THR A 45 18.11 -1.75 -4.49
CA THR A 45 16.79 -2.33 -4.28
C THR A 45 15.83 -1.30 -3.68
N THR A 46 14.58 -1.29 -4.16
CA THR A 46 13.54 -0.38 -3.69
C THR A 46 13.82 1.12 -3.91
N HIS A 47 14.74 1.44 -4.81
CA HIS A 47 15.03 2.82 -5.22
C HIS A 47 14.29 3.16 -6.53
N PRO A 48 13.32 4.08 -6.52
CA PRO A 48 12.71 4.59 -7.75
C PRO A 48 13.77 5.26 -8.62
N THR A 49 13.72 5.02 -9.91
CA THR A 49 14.56 5.75 -10.87
C THR A 49 14.00 7.16 -11.08
N LEU A 50 14.83 8.08 -11.60
CA LEU A 50 14.38 9.44 -11.94
C LEU A 50 13.15 9.44 -12.86
N THR A 51 13.08 8.49 -13.79
CA THR A 51 11.97 8.33 -14.73
C THR A 51 10.71 7.72 -14.13
N SER A 52 10.78 7.12 -12.93
CA SER A 52 9.61 6.58 -12.24
C SER A 52 8.57 7.66 -11.94
N ASN A 53 9.02 8.86 -11.55
CA ASN A 53 8.12 9.98 -11.27
C ASN A 53 7.30 10.40 -12.49
N VAL A 54 7.91 10.40 -13.69
CA VAL A 54 7.21 10.73 -14.95
C VAL A 54 6.10 9.72 -15.22
N LYS A 55 6.32 8.44 -14.95
CA LYS A 55 5.31 7.39 -15.10
C LYS A 55 4.17 7.57 -14.08
N PHE A 56 4.50 7.91 -12.83
CA PHE A 56 3.49 8.20 -11.81
C PHE A 56 2.62 9.41 -12.14
N MET A 57 3.18 10.45 -12.76
CA MET A 57 2.41 11.63 -13.17
C MET A 57 1.32 11.33 -14.20
N ASN A 58 1.44 10.23 -14.95
CA ASN A 58 0.48 9.77 -15.95
C ASN A 58 -0.27 8.49 -15.50
N PHE A 59 -0.26 8.18 -14.21
CA PHE A 59 -0.93 7.01 -13.67
C PHE A 59 -2.20 7.44 -12.94
N TYR A 60 -3.35 7.12 -13.52
CA TYR A 60 -4.69 7.44 -12.99
C TYR A 60 -5.45 6.15 -12.67
N PRO A 61 -5.10 5.44 -11.58
CA PRO A 61 -5.63 4.10 -11.28
C PRO A 61 -7.13 4.08 -11.01
N PHE A 62 -7.73 5.23 -10.73
CA PHE A 62 -9.15 5.36 -10.41
C PHE A 62 -9.97 5.97 -11.55
N ALA A 63 -9.34 6.19 -12.73
CA ALA A 63 -10.10 6.59 -13.90
C ALA A 63 -11.12 5.50 -14.26
N ASP A 64 -12.36 5.90 -14.43
CA ASP A 64 -13.49 5.04 -14.81
C ASP A 64 -13.76 3.88 -13.82
N ILE A 65 -13.35 3.99 -12.55
CA ILE A 65 -13.54 2.94 -11.53
C ILE A 65 -15.01 2.58 -11.32
N GLU A 66 -15.94 3.51 -11.56
CA GLU A 66 -17.38 3.28 -11.49
C GLU A 66 -17.87 2.27 -12.53
N THR A 67 -17.15 2.09 -13.64
CA THR A 67 -17.49 1.11 -14.69
C THR A 67 -17.29 -0.33 -14.28
N ILE A 68 -16.63 -0.58 -13.15
CA ILE A 68 -16.50 -1.93 -12.57
C ILE A 68 -17.86 -2.48 -12.15
N SER A 69 -18.78 -1.60 -11.73
CA SER A 69 -20.16 -1.98 -11.42
C SER A 69 -20.80 -2.74 -12.61
N PRO A 70 -21.63 -3.77 -12.34
CA PRO A 70 -22.19 -4.22 -11.06
C PRO A 70 -21.31 -5.23 -10.29
N ARG A 71 -20.04 -5.42 -10.65
CA ARG A 71 -19.15 -6.31 -9.89
C ARG A 71 -18.82 -5.68 -8.54
N PRO A 72 -18.94 -6.45 -7.43
CA PRO A 72 -18.66 -5.91 -6.11
C PRO A 72 -17.18 -5.58 -5.92
N LEU A 73 -16.92 -4.49 -5.21
CA LEU A 73 -15.59 -4.03 -4.83
C LEU A 73 -15.43 -4.06 -3.31
N LEU A 74 -14.30 -4.57 -2.84
CA LEU A 74 -13.87 -4.48 -1.44
C LEU A 74 -12.52 -3.78 -1.37
N PHE A 75 -12.49 -2.63 -0.71
CA PHE A 75 -11.28 -1.91 -0.39
C PHE A 75 -10.85 -2.22 1.03
N ILE A 76 -9.58 -2.58 1.24
CA ILE A 76 -9.02 -2.87 2.56
C ILE A 76 -7.80 -1.99 2.76
N ALA A 77 -7.74 -1.31 3.90
CA ALA A 77 -6.58 -0.53 4.30
C ALA A 77 -6.38 -0.62 5.81
N GLY A 78 -5.14 -0.41 6.27
CA GLY A 78 -4.88 -0.22 7.68
C GLY A 78 -5.46 1.11 8.16
N GLU A 79 -6.06 1.12 9.35
CA GLU A 79 -6.64 2.33 9.94
C GLU A 79 -5.59 3.44 10.14
N ASN A 80 -4.36 3.05 10.50
CA ASN A 80 -3.23 3.93 10.72
C ASN A 80 -2.31 4.07 9.49
N ALA A 81 -2.68 3.48 8.33
CA ALA A 81 -1.87 3.56 7.14
C ALA A 81 -1.84 4.99 6.58
N HIS A 82 -0.65 5.53 6.34
CA HIS A 82 -0.47 6.85 5.71
C HIS A 82 -1.08 6.93 4.31
N SER A 83 -1.29 5.77 3.66
CA SER A 83 -1.91 5.63 2.33
C SER A 83 -3.42 5.37 2.37
N ARG A 84 -4.05 5.38 3.54
CA ARG A 84 -5.48 5.12 3.72
C ARG A 84 -6.36 6.00 2.83
N GLU A 85 -5.98 7.26 2.64
CA GLU A 85 -6.71 8.21 1.81
C GLU A 85 -6.93 7.73 0.37
N PHE A 86 -6.01 6.93 -0.20
CA PHE A 86 -6.18 6.38 -1.56
C PHE A 86 -7.31 5.37 -1.60
N SER A 87 -7.44 4.52 -0.58
CA SER A 87 -8.55 3.55 -0.47
C SER A 87 -9.89 4.26 -0.25
N GLU A 88 -9.92 5.29 0.57
CA GLU A 88 -11.11 6.12 0.79
C GLU A 88 -11.53 6.87 -0.48
N ASN A 89 -10.57 7.39 -1.24
CA ASN A 89 -10.83 8.04 -2.53
C ASN A 89 -11.37 7.05 -3.56
N ALA A 90 -10.76 5.88 -3.69
CA ALA A 90 -11.23 4.83 -4.59
C ALA A 90 -12.66 4.38 -4.23
N TYR A 91 -12.92 4.16 -2.94
CA TYR A 91 -14.26 3.83 -2.45
C TYR A 91 -15.27 4.91 -2.80
N ARG A 92 -14.94 6.19 -2.61
CA ARG A 92 -15.84 7.30 -2.92
C ARG A 92 -16.19 7.38 -4.42
N LEU A 93 -15.23 7.11 -5.29
CA LEU A 93 -15.39 7.19 -6.76
C LEU A 93 -16.08 5.95 -7.34
N ALA A 94 -15.89 4.78 -6.77
CA ALA A 94 -16.50 3.53 -7.24
C ALA A 94 -18.03 3.59 -7.15
N ALA A 95 -18.72 2.90 -8.08
CA ALA A 95 -20.16 2.66 -8.01
C ALA A 95 -20.47 1.43 -7.14
N GLU A 96 -21.77 1.28 -6.78
CA GLU A 96 -22.25 0.13 -6.01
C GLU A 96 -22.27 -1.17 -6.86
N PRO A 97 -22.11 -2.35 -6.24
CA PRO A 97 -21.91 -2.60 -4.81
C PRO A 97 -20.44 -2.44 -4.40
N LYS A 98 -20.19 -1.76 -3.30
CA LYS A 98 -18.84 -1.51 -2.79
C LYS A 98 -18.78 -1.55 -1.27
N GLU A 99 -17.61 -1.85 -0.73
CA GLU A 99 -17.35 -1.84 0.69
C GLU A 99 -15.95 -1.32 0.99
N LEU A 100 -15.79 -0.57 2.07
CA LEU A 100 -14.50 -0.18 2.64
C LEU A 100 -14.35 -0.81 4.02
N TYR A 101 -13.28 -1.55 4.23
CA TYR A 101 -12.93 -2.16 5.50
C TYR A 101 -11.58 -1.61 5.99
N LEU A 102 -11.61 -0.88 7.09
CA LEU A 102 -10.41 -0.41 7.75
C LEU A 102 -10.01 -1.39 8.84
N VAL A 103 -8.79 -1.91 8.76
CA VAL A 103 -8.24 -2.85 9.74
C VAL A 103 -7.75 -2.06 10.95
N PRO A 104 -8.33 -2.26 12.14
CA PRO A 104 -7.92 -1.53 13.34
C PRO A 104 -6.43 -1.72 13.64
N ASP A 105 -5.79 -0.66 14.09
CA ASP A 105 -4.38 -0.60 14.54
C ASP A 105 -3.33 -0.97 13.47
N ALA A 106 -3.72 -1.31 12.24
CA ALA A 106 -2.79 -1.67 11.19
C ALA A 106 -2.22 -0.43 10.48
N GLY A 107 -0.90 -0.44 10.23
CA GLY A 107 -0.19 0.49 9.36
C GLY A 107 -0.22 0.06 7.89
N HIS A 108 0.58 0.75 7.06
CA HIS A 108 0.62 0.49 5.62
C HIS A 108 1.20 -0.89 5.28
N VAL A 109 2.32 -1.28 5.91
CA VAL A 109 3.03 -2.54 5.62
C VAL A 109 2.54 -3.71 6.46
N ASP A 110 1.68 -3.49 7.44
CA ASP A 110 1.25 -4.54 8.36
C ASP A 110 0.40 -5.61 7.68
N LEU A 111 -0.32 -5.24 6.64
CA LEU A 111 -1.14 -6.18 5.87
C LEU A 111 -0.35 -6.97 4.81
N TYR A 112 0.98 -6.82 4.75
CA TYR A 112 1.83 -7.60 3.84
C TYR A 112 2.18 -8.97 4.42
N ASP A 113 2.41 -9.06 5.73
CA ASP A 113 2.98 -10.24 6.38
C ASP A 113 2.39 -10.56 7.76
N ARG A 114 1.75 -9.60 8.44
CA ARG A 114 1.16 -9.82 9.76
C ARG A 114 -0.18 -10.53 9.63
N THR A 115 -0.13 -11.86 9.47
CA THR A 115 -1.31 -12.71 9.22
C THR A 115 -2.42 -12.56 10.26
N GLY A 116 -2.08 -12.18 11.51
CA GLY A 116 -3.07 -11.90 12.55
C GLY A 116 -3.87 -10.60 12.34
N LEU A 117 -3.37 -9.67 11.50
CA LEU A 117 -4.06 -8.43 11.15
C LEU A 117 -4.77 -8.54 9.80
N ILE A 118 -4.32 -9.43 8.91
CA ILE A 118 -4.96 -9.60 7.60
C ILE A 118 -6.39 -10.15 7.82
N PRO A 119 -7.43 -9.47 7.33
CA PRO A 119 -8.82 -9.84 7.62
C PRO A 119 -9.30 -10.99 6.73
N PHE A 120 -8.68 -12.19 6.84
CA PHE A 120 -9.01 -13.36 6.02
C PHE A 120 -10.49 -13.76 6.08
N GLY A 121 -11.13 -13.67 7.24
CA GLY A 121 -12.56 -13.96 7.38
C GLY A 121 -13.43 -13.00 6.58
N LYS A 122 -13.04 -11.72 6.51
CA LYS A 122 -13.73 -10.71 5.69
C LYS A 122 -13.54 -11.00 4.20
N LEU A 123 -12.33 -11.34 3.78
CA LEU A 123 -12.01 -11.73 2.40
C LEU A 123 -12.81 -12.98 2.00
N GLU A 124 -12.82 -14.02 2.83
CA GLU A 124 -13.58 -15.24 2.57
C GLU A 124 -15.06 -14.94 2.39
N THR A 125 -15.65 -14.17 3.30
CA THR A 125 -17.07 -13.79 3.24
C THR A 125 -17.39 -13.05 1.94
N PHE A 126 -16.56 -12.08 1.59
CA PHE A 126 -16.72 -11.29 0.37
C PHE A 126 -16.66 -12.17 -0.88
N PHE A 127 -15.63 -13.01 -1.02
CA PHE A 127 -15.48 -13.85 -2.20
C PHE A 127 -16.56 -14.94 -2.29
N ARG A 128 -16.98 -15.53 -1.18
CA ARG A 128 -18.10 -16.49 -1.18
C ARG A 128 -19.42 -15.86 -1.63
N ALA A 129 -19.63 -14.58 -1.34
CA ALA A 129 -20.82 -13.86 -1.79
C ALA A 129 -20.74 -13.44 -3.26
N ALA A 130 -19.55 -13.03 -3.72
CA ALA A 130 -19.33 -12.45 -5.03
C ALA A 130 -19.17 -13.49 -6.16
N LEU A 131 -18.74 -14.73 -5.85
CA LEU A 131 -18.42 -15.78 -6.82
C LEU A 131 -19.53 -16.87 -6.92
N LYS A 132 -20.76 -16.50 -6.64
CA LYS A 132 -21.92 -17.39 -6.78
C LYS A 132 -22.39 -17.46 -8.21
#